data_e5b2a498c7689f0ef142c0ec29519d7c
#
_entry.id   e5b2a498c7689f0ef142c0ec29519d7c
#
_cell.length_a   1.000
_cell.length_b   1.000
_cell.length_c   1.000
_cell.angle_alpha   90.00
_cell.angle_beta   90.00
_cell.angle_gamma   90.00
#
_symmetry.space_group_name_H-M   'P 1'
#
loop_
_entity.id
_entity.type
_entity.pdbx_description
1 polymer ?
#
loop_
_entity_poly.entity_id
_entity_poly.type
_entity_poly.pdbx_seq_one_letter_code
_entity_poly.pdbx_strand_id
1 'polypeptide(L)'
;GKLRAMTSSVDRVKRLAGLVMGVAVVSSASGCADIVDEANQHPACVYPSEPSDNLSIDPEGGPDLEFVADVPLWVGVDHGCAPCGDNLEMGCSVDLVGDELVIESTFNYEETRRPCDAACGLISSKCQTADPVPAGTYTVRYGDRSAMLEVPSQGPAPCFDRV
;
A
#
# COMPACT_ATOMS: atom_id res chain seq x y z
N GLY A 1 43.92 -42.81 21.24
CA GLY A 1 43.90 -44.22 20.82
C GLY A 1 42.87 -44.47 19.79
N LYS A 2 43.32 -45.05 18.66
CA LYS A 2 42.65 -45.87 17.65
C LYS A 2 41.64 -45.21 16.69
N LEU A 3 42.12 -44.96 15.51
CA LEU A 3 41.48 -44.99 14.21
C LEU A 3 40.72 -46.33 13.98
N ARG A 4 39.54 -46.31 13.35
CA ARG A 4 39.07 -47.38 12.50
C ARG A 4 38.31 -46.79 11.32
N ALA A 5 38.88 -46.98 10.17
CA ALA A 5 38.27 -46.88 8.84
C ALA A 5 37.49 -48.20 8.59
N MET A 6 36.36 -48.09 7.87
CA MET A 6 35.75 -49.19 7.12
C MET A 6 34.92 -48.59 5.99
N THR A 7 35.44 -48.59 4.80
CA THR A 7 35.22 -49.42 3.61
C THR A 7 33.84 -49.39 3.02
N SER A 8 33.78 -48.71 1.87
CA SER A 8 33.22 -49.05 0.57
C SER A 8 32.24 -50.24 0.48
N SER A 9 31.06 -50.00 -0.06
CA SER A 9 30.34 -50.99 -0.82
C SER A 9 29.63 -50.30 -2.03
N VAL A 10 30.19 -50.57 -3.18
CA VAL A 10 29.60 -50.35 -4.49
C VAL A 10 28.68 -51.51 -4.76
N ASP A 11 27.41 -51.30 -5.05
CA ASP A 11 26.63 -52.30 -5.75
C ASP A 11 25.51 -51.74 -6.61
N ARG A 12 25.74 -51.96 -7.88
CA ARG A 12 24.84 -52.39 -8.98
C ARG A 12 23.60 -51.56 -9.31
N VAL A 13 23.83 -50.81 -10.36
CA VAL A 13 22.88 -50.37 -11.39
C VAL A 13 22.03 -51.57 -11.88
N LYS A 14 20.73 -51.53 -11.69
CA LYS A 14 19.75 -52.24 -12.49
C LYS A 14 18.96 -51.22 -13.31
N ARG A 15 19.25 -51.22 -14.62
CA ARG A 15 18.44 -50.53 -15.64
C ARG A 15 17.07 -51.19 -15.71
N LEU A 16 16.02 -50.47 -15.33
CA LEU A 16 14.65 -50.73 -15.69
C LEU A 16 14.23 -49.70 -16.74
N ALA A 17 14.09 -50.15 -17.96
CA ALA A 17 13.42 -49.41 -19.01
C ALA A 17 11.94 -49.33 -18.65
N GLY A 18 11.52 -48.20 -18.13
CA GLY A 18 10.12 -47.87 -17.84
C GLY A 18 9.58 -46.98 -18.95
N LEU A 19 8.57 -47.47 -19.58
CA LEU A 19 7.74 -46.85 -20.61
C LEU A 19 7.28 -45.47 -20.11
N VAL A 20 7.77 -44.40 -20.72
CA VAL A 20 7.30 -43.04 -20.47
C VAL A 20 5.96 -42.88 -21.18
N MET A 21 4.88 -43.15 -20.51
CA MET A 21 3.57 -42.64 -20.90
C MET A 21 3.60 -41.11 -20.72
N GLY A 22 3.68 -40.41 -21.86
CA GLY A 22 3.55 -38.98 -21.91
C GLY A 22 2.16 -38.56 -21.43
N VAL A 23 2.06 -38.19 -20.17
CA VAL A 23 0.91 -37.42 -19.70
C VAL A 23 1.05 -36.06 -20.31
N ALA A 24 0.27 -35.78 -21.34
CA ALA A 24 0.05 -34.41 -21.82
C ALA A 24 -0.60 -33.62 -20.67
N VAL A 25 0.21 -32.91 -19.92
CA VAL A 25 -0.30 -31.88 -19.01
C VAL A 25 -0.86 -30.78 -19.91
N VAL A 26 -2.17 -30.82 -20.13
CA VAL A 26 -2.91 -29.68 -20.64
C VAL A 26 -2.78 -28.63 -19.56
N SER A 27 -1.77 -27.77 -19.66
CA SER A 27 -1.70 -26.53 -18.90
C SER A 27 -2.88 -25.70 -19.39
N SER A 28 -4.02 -25.82 -18.72
CA SER A 28 -5.02 -24.78 -18.72
C SER A 28 -4.29 -23.52 -18.25
N ALA A 29 -3.96 -22.64 -19.19
CA ALA A 29 -3.58 -21.29 -18.90
C ALA A 29 -4.81 -20.63 -18.29
N SER A 30 -5.05 -20.89 -17.01
CA SER A 30 -5.83 -19.99 -16.16
C SER A 30 -5.06 -18.69 -16.25
N GLY A 31 -5.58 -17.74 -17.05
CA GLY A 31 -5.01 -16.41 -17.08
C GLY A 31 -5.04 -15.90 -15.66
N CYS A 32 -3.89 -15.96 -14.98
CA CYS A 32 -3.72 -15.26 -13.72
C CYS A 32 -3.96 -13.79 -14.05
N ALA A 33 -4.98 -13.19 -13.46
CA ALA A 33 -5.11 -11.75 -13.44
C ALA A 33 -3.85 -11.22 -12.71
N ASP A 34 -3.21 -10.21 -13.26
CA ASP A 34 -2.10 -9.57 -12.58
C ASP A 34 -2.69 -8.75 -11.43
N ILE A 35 -2.24 -9.04 -10.21
CA ILE A 35 -2.60 -8.27 -9.02
C ILE A 35 -1.69 -7.05 -8.98
N VAL A 36 -2.28 -5.87 -8.97
CA VAL A 36 -1.58 -4.61 -8.78
C VAL A 36 -1.70 -4.21 -7.31
N ASP A 37 -0.58 -3.94 -6.67
CA ASP A 37 -0.47 -3.48 -5.28
C ASP A 37 0.32 -2.17 -5.25
N GLU A 38 -0.34 -1.08 -4.85
CA GLU A 38 0.23 0.27 -4.82
C GLU A 38 0.16 0.85 -3.38
N ALA A 39 0.75 0.15 -2.41
CA ALA A 39 0.80 0.64 -1.04
C ALA A 39 1.64 1.92 -0.92
N ASN A 40 1.09 2.96 -0.28
CA ASN A 40 1.75 4.25 0.02
C ASN A 40 2.32 5.01 -1.21
N GLN A 41 1.77 4.79 -2.40
CA GLN A 41 2.26 5.41 -3.64
C GLN A 41 1.42 6.61 -4.10
N HIS A 42 0.21 6.73 -3.59
CA HIS A 42 -0.74 7.77 -3.98
C HIS A 42 -0.51 9.08 -3.21
N PRO A 43 -0.94 10.24 -3.76
CA PRO A 43 -0.92 11.49 -3.02
C PRO A 43 -1.73 11.41 -1.73
N ALA A 44 -1.20 11.95 -0.65
CA ALA A 44 -1.86 11.98 0.66
C ALA A 44 -1.63 13.31 1.37
N CYS A 45 -2.64 13.84 2.06
CA CYS A 45 -2.52 15.05 2.89
C CYS A 45 -3.17 14.85 4.26
N VAL A 46 -2.67 15.59 5.24
CA VAL A 46 -3.25 15.69 6.58
C VAL A 46 -4.20 16.88 6.67
N TYR A 47 -5.33 16.69 7.31
CA TYR A 47 -6.40 17.69 7.47
C TYR A 47 -6.83 17.83 8.93
N PRO A 48 -7.22 19.05 9.37
CA PRO A 48 -7.77 19.27 10.71
C PRO A 48 -9.22 18.81 10.86
N SER A 49 -9.90 18.51 9.76
CA SER A 49 -11.28 18.03 9.72
C SER A 49 -11.49 17.08 8.54
N GLU A 50 -12.60 16.38 8.52
CA GLU A 50 -12.89 15.43 7.42
C GLU A 50 -12.84 16.12 6.05
N PRO A 51 -11.99 15.65 5.13
CA PRO A 51 -11.92 16.18 3.78
C PRO A 51 -13.15 15.80 2.95
N SER A 52 -13.42 16.56 1.88
CA SER A 52 -14.55 16.27 0.96
C SER A 52 -14.40 14.92 0.26
N ASP A 53 -15.52 14.35 -0.20
CA ASP A 53 -15.52 13.07 -0.93
C ASP A 53 -14.86 13.16 -2.33
N ASN A 54 -14.83 14.37 -2.91
CA ASN A 54 -14.15 14.62 -4.19
C ASN A 54 -12.77 15.23 -3.92
N LEU A 55 -11.96 14.51 -3.17
CA LEU A 55 -10.62 14.94 -2.81
C LEU A 55 -9.74 14.94 -4.06
N SER A 56 -9.23 16.10 -4.43
CA SER A 56 -8.12 16.26 -5.36
C SER A 56 -6.98 16.91 -4.60
N ILE A 57 -5.87 16.21 -4.49
CA ILE A 57 -4.70 16.68 -3.76
C ILE A 57 -3.79 17.39 -4.74
N ASP A 58 -3.55 18.68 -4.49
CA ASP A 58 -2.50 19.42 -5.15
C ASP A 58 -1.22 19.33 -4.30
N PRO A 59 -0.22 18.56 -4.74
CA PRO A 59 0.99 18.34 -3.95
C PRO A 59 1.91 19.56 -3.91
N GLU A 60 1.84 20.48 -4.89
CA GLU A 60 2.74 21.64 -4.97
C GLU A 60 2.42 22.74 -3.96
N GLY A 61 1.28 22.63 -3.27
CA GLY A 61 0.87 23.59 -2.26
C GLY A 61 -0.40 23.15 -1.56
N GLY A 62 -0.26 22.36 -0.50
CA GLY A 62 -1.40 22.05 0.37
C GLY A 62 -2.09 23.34 0.81
N PRO A 63 -3.42 23.32 1.00
CA PRO A 63 -4.16 24.50 1.45
C PRO A 63 -3.63 24.95 2.81
N ASP A 64 -3.60 26.26 3.04
CA ASP A 64 -3.35 26.80 4.37
C ASP A 64 -4.50 26.41 5.29
N LEU A 65 -4.20 25.57 6.28
CA LEU A 65 -5.18 25.03 7.23
C LEU A 65 -4.82 25.45 8.64
N GLU A 66 -5.85 25.55 9.48
CA GLU A 66 -5.69 25.76 10.93
C GLU A 66 -5.80 24.42 11.65
N PHE A 67 -4.69 23.95 12.20
CA PHE A 67 -4.63 22.75 13.03
C PHE A 67 -4.86 23.13 14.50
N VAL A 68 -5.81 22.46 15.13
CA VAL A 68 -6.19 22.69 16.53
C VAL A 68 -5.79 21.47 17.34
N ALA A 69 -5.31 21.70 18.57
CA ALA A 69 -4.97 20.62 19.50
C ALA A 69 -6.24 19.94 20.05
N ASP A 70 -6.05 18.72 20.55
CA ASP A 70 -7.07 17.91 21.23
C ASP A 70 -8.28 17.57 20.35
N VAL A 71 -8.05 17.46 19.03
CA VAL A 71 -9.02 16.95 18.05
C VAL A 71 -8.37 15.84 17.22
N PRO A 72 -9.16 14.89 16.68
CA PRO A 72 -8.63 13.92 15.72
C PRO A 72 -8.15 14.62 14.46
N LEU A 73 -7.03 14.15 13.89
CA LEU A 73 -6.55 14.55 12.57
C LEU A 73 -7.04 13.56 11.52
N TRP A 74 -7.36 14.09 10.37
CA TRP A 74 -7.80 13.32 9.20
C TRP A 74 -6.69 13.19 8.18
N VAL A 75 -6.73 12.11 7.44
CA VAL A 75 -5.89 11.90 6.26
C VAL A 75 -6.79 11.62 5.07
N GLY A 76 -6.52 12.27 3.96
CA GLY A 76 -7.11 11.97 2.67
C GLY A 76 -6.05 11.41 1.74
N VAL A 77 -6.38 10.35 1.01
CA VAL A 77 -5.53 9.73 -0.01
C VAL A 77 -6.28 9.75 -1.32
N ASP A 78 -5.68 10.38 -2.35
CA ASP A 78 -6.24 10.46 -3.70
C ASP A 78 -5.68 9.31 -4.55
N HIS A 79 -6.50 8.29 -4.80
CA HIS A 79 -6.11 7.16 -5.63
C HIS A 79 -6.23 7.45 -7.14
N GLY A 80 -6.70 8.64 -7.50
CA GLY A 80 -6.90 9.05 -8.88
C GLY A 80 -8.12 8.40 -9.52
N CYS A 81 -7.98 7.96 -10.76
CA CYS A 81 -9.06 7.31 -11.50
C CYS A 81 -9.24 5.86 -11.07
N ALA A 82 -10.48 5.42 -10.93
CA ALA A 82 -10.80 4.01 -10.74
C ALA A 82 -10.16 3.18 -11.88
N PRO A 83 -9.36 2.16 -11.55
CA PRO A 83 -8.75 1.30 -12.56
C PRO A 83 -9.80 0.44 -13.26
N CYS A 84 -9.46 -0.06 -14.44
CA CYS A 84 -10.23 -1.08 -15.13
C CYS A 84 -9.87 -2.46 -14.57
N GLY A 85 -10.31 -2.71 -13.36
CA GLY A 85 -10.01 -3.94 -12.64
C GLY A 85 -11.22 -4.44 -11.87
N ASP A 86 -11.15 -5.69 -11.50
CA ASP A 86 -12.08 -6.32 -10.57
C ASP A 86 -11.44 -6.35 -9.16
N ASN A 87 -12.23 -6.59 -8.13
CA ASN A 87 -11.77 -6.76 -6.75
C ASN A 87 -10.96 -5.57 -6.21
N LEU A 88 -11.40 -4.35 -6.51
CA LEU A 88 -10.78 -3.15 -6.00
C LEU A 88 -10.87 -3.09 -4.46
N GLU A 89 -9.72 -3.06 -3.81
CA GLU A 89 -9.58 -2.81 -2.37
C GLU A 89 -8.76 -1.54 -2.15
N MET A 90 -9.30 -0.64 -1.36
CA MET A 90 -8.61 0.60 -1.00
C MET A 90 -8.87 0.95 0.46
N GLY A 91 -7.90 1.59 1.07
CA GLY A 91 -8.01 2.00 2.46
C GLY A 91 -6.88 2.92 2.88
N CYS A 92 -7.04 3.52 4.05
CA CYS A 92 -5.95 4.16 4.76
C CYS A 92 -6.08 3.94 6.26
N SER A 93 -4.96 4.08 6.97
CA SER A 93 -4.89 4.21 8.41
C SER A 93 -3.93 5.33 8.80
N VAL A 94 -4.14 5.91 9.96
CA VAL A 94 -3.20 6.84 10.57
C VAL A 94 -3.11 6.57 12.06
N ASP A 95 -1.89 6.31 12.53
CA ASP A 95 -1.59 6.02 13.92
C ASP A 95 -0.64 7.05 14.50
N LEU A 96 -0.94 7.50 15.73
CA LEU A 96 -0.04 8.34 16.52
C LEU A 96 0.83 7.45 17.41
N VAL A 97 2.14 7.40 17.14
CA VAL A 97 3.11 6.61 17.89
C VAL A 97 4.17 7.56 18.46
N GLY A 98 3.99 7.95 19.71
CA GLY A 98 4.84 8.98 20.34
C GLY A 98 4.64 10.35 19.69
N ASP A 99 5.66 10.86 19.02
CA ASP A 99 5.66 12.11 18.25
C ASP A 99 5.63 11.88 16.72
N GLU A 100 5.29 10.67 16.30
CA GLU A 100 5.22 10.29 14.90
C GLU A 100 3.77 9.95 14.51
N LEU A 101 3.26 10.61 13.46
CA LEU A 101 2.01 10.28 12.78
C LEU A 101 2.34 9.38 11.59
N VAL A 102 2.04 8.10 11.70
CA VAL A 102 2.32 7.10 10.66
C VAL A 102 1.08 6.89 9.82
N ILE A 103 1.17 7.21 8.54
CA ILE A 103 0.10 7.03 7.55
C ILE A 103 0.44 5.80 6.70
N GLU A 104 -0.54 4.94 6.52
CA GLU A 104 -0.48 3.82 5.58
C GLU A 104 -1.68 3.86 4.65
N SER A 105 -1.49 3.56 3.39
CA SER A 105 -2.57 3.39 2.41
C SER A 105 -2.41 2.11 1.63
N THR A 106 -3.52 1.52 1.24
CA THR A 106 -3.59 0.34 0.40
C THR A 106 -4.44 0.62 -0.81
N PHE A 107 -4.00 0.13 -1.95
CA PHE A 107 -4.75 0.22 -3.20
C PHE A 107 -4.40 -1.00 -4.06
N ASN A 108 -5.31 -1.97 -4.09
CA ASN A 108 -5.12 -3.25 -4.75
C ASN A 108 -6.27 -3.50 -5.71
N TYR A 109 -5.97 -4.06 -6.87
CA TYR A 109 -6.98 -4.50 -7.82
C TYR A 109 -6.43 -5.61 -8.73
N GLU A 110 -7.33 -6.38 -9.32
CA GLU A 110 -7.01 -7.34 -10.36
C GLU A 110 -7.14 -6.67 -11.72
N GLU A 111 -6.03 -6.52 -12.46
CA GLU A 111 -6.04 -5.92 -13.78
C GLU A 111 -6.85 -6.78 -14.75
N THR A 112 -7.87 -6.19 -15.39
CA THR A 112 -8.63 -6.89 -16.43
C THR A 112 -8.15 -6.47 -17.80
N ARG A 113 -8.04 -7.44 -18.72
CA ARG A 113 -7.67 -7.19 -20.11
C ARG A 113 -8.82 -6.61 -20.95
N ARG A 114 -9.89 -6.17 -20.32
CA ARG A 114 -11.04 -5.58 -21.02
C ARG A 114 -10.76 -4.11 -21.29
N PRO A 115 -11.16 -3.59 -22.48
CA PRO A 115 -11.08 -2.16 -22.72
C PRO A 115 -11.96 -1.41 -21.71
N CYS A 116 -11.42 -0.36 -21.13
CA CYS A 116 -12.13 0.52 -20.22
C CYS A 116 -12.91 1.56 -21.01
N ASP A 117 -14.21 1.44 -21.04
CA ASP A 117 -15.12 2.44 -21.63
C ASP A 117 -15.59 3.48 -20.60
N ALA A 118 -15.13 3.37 -19.36
CA ALA A 118 -15.62 4.19 -18.25
C ALA A 118 -14.99 5.58 -18.25
N ALA A 119 -15.83 6.59 -18.07
CA ALA A 119 -15.35 7.89 -17.61
C ALA A 119 -14.62 7.71 -16.28
N CYS A 120 -13.47 8.36 -16.15
CA CYS A 120 -12.68 8.34 -14.92
C CYS A 120 -13.52 8.84 -13.73
N GLY A 121 -13.88 7.94 -12.83
CA GLY A 121 -14.41 8.28 -11.51
C GLY A 121 -13.24 8.46 -10.56
N LEU A 122 -13.10 9.66 -9.99
CA LEU A 122 -12.09 9.88 -8.93
C LEU A 122 -12.46 9.05 -7.70
N ILE A 123 -11.49 8.37 -7.16
CA ILE A 123 -11.63 7.57 -5.95
C ILE A 123 -10.61 8.00 -4.90
N SER A 124 -11.06 8.05 -3.67
CA SER A 124 -10.22 8.45 -2.54
C SER A 124 -10.54 7.61 -1.31
N SER A 125 -9.60 7.49 -0.40
CA SER A 125 -9.83 6.95 0.94
C SER A 125 -9.58 8.01 1.99
N LYS A 126 -10.28 7.88 3.13
CA LYS A 126 -10.17 8.78 4.27
C LYS A 126 -10.02 7.97 5.55
N CYS A 127 -9.13 8.43 6.42
CA CYS A 127 -8.97 7.89 7.76
C CYS A 127 -8.70 9.01 8.76
N GLN A 128 -8.85 8.71 10.03
CA GLN A 128 -8.57 9.65 11.11
C GLN A 128 -7.80 8.97 12.23
N THR A 129 -7.07 9.74 13.02
CA THR A 129 -6.46 9.24 14.24
C THR A 129 -7.53 8.72 15.20
N ALA A 130 -7.24 7.59 15.86
CA ALA A 130 -8.18 6.99 16.83
C ALA A 130 -8.45 7.93 18.02
N ASP A 131 -7.42 8.62 18.47
CA ASP A 131 -7.46 9.55 19.58
C ASP A 131 -7.21 10.99 19.11
N PRO A 132 -7.69 12.02 19.86
CA PRO A 132 -7.33 13.40 19.65
C PRO A 132 -5.81 13.61 19.73
N VAL A 133 -5.28 14.47 18.86
CA VAL A 133 -3.84 14.77 18.80
C VAL A 133 -3.53 15.96 19.70
N PRO A 134 -2.70 15.79 20.75
CA PRO A 134 -2.35 16.87 21.66
C PRO A 134 -1.53 17.99 20.98
N ALA A 135 -1.33 19.09 21.70
CA ALA A 135 -0.39 20.10 21.25
C ALA A 135 1.05 19.54 21.24
N GLY A 136 1.76 19.76 20.14
CA GLY A 136 3.12 19.24 19.96
C GLY A 136 3.65 19.43 18.55
N THR A 137 4.85 18.93 18.32
CA THR A 137 5.47 18.88 17.00
C THR A 137 5.61 17.42 16.60
N TYR A 138 5.07 17.06 15.46
CA TYR A 138 4.97 15.70 14.98
C TYR A 138 5.73 15.50 13.68
N THR A 139 6.35 14.34 13.53
CA THR A 139 6.85 13.86 12.25
C THR A 139 5.74 13.07 11.57
N VAL A 140 5.18 13.59 10.49
CA VAL A 140 4.22 12.86 9.66
C VAL A 140 4.99 12.00 8.69
N ARG A 141 4.75 10.69 8.70
CA ARG A 141 5.41 9.72 7.82
C ARG A 141 4.39 9.00 6.94
N TYR A 142 4.73 8.91 5.65
CA TYR A 142 3.95 8.19 4.65
C TYR A 142 4.88 7.42 3.71
N GLY A 143 4.96 6.11 3.89
CA GLY A 143 5.98 5.27 3.26
C GLY A 143 7.38 5.68 3.74
N ASP A 144 8.26 6.04 2.81
CA ASP A 144 9.62 6.53 3.06
C ASP A 144 9.74 8.07 3.12
N ARG A 145 8.63 8.78 2.96
CA ARG A 145 8.55 10.25 2.98
C ARG A 145 8.15 10.74 4.36
N SER A 146 8.62 11.93 4.71
CA SER A 146 8.24 12.59 5.96
C SER A 146 8.11 14.10 5.82
N ALA A 147 7.24 14.69 6.66
CA ALA A 147 7.03 16.11 6.81
C ALA A 147 6.82 16.46 8.27
N MET A 148 6.98 17.72 8.64
CA MET A 148 6.72 18.19 9.99
C MET A 148 5.34 18.81 10.09
N LEU A 149 4.65 18.54 11.21
CA LEU A 149 3.39 19.15 11.57
C LEU A 149 3.49 19.69 12.99
N GLU A 150 3.21 20.96 13.18
CA GLU A 150 3.02 21.57 14.50
C GLU A 150 1.51 21.65 14.81
N VAL A 151 1.14 21.31 16.03
CA VAL A 151 -0.25 21.39 16.52
C VAL A 151 -0.23 22.12 17.87
N PRO A 152 -0.94 23.25 18.05
CA PRO A 152 -1.70 23.97 17.02
C PRO A 152 -0.79 24.76 16.07
N SER A 153 -1.24 24.93 14.82
CA SER A 153 -0.57 25.77 13.84
C SER A 153 -1.54 26.29 12.78
N GLN A 154 -1.08 27.28 12.02
CA GLN A 154 -1.71 27.72 10.80
C GLN A 154 -0.66 27.75 9.68
N GLY A 155 -0.95 27.07 8.60
CA GLY A 155 -0.03 26.96 7.46
C GLY A 155 -0.37 25.84 6.50
N PRO A 156 0.54 25.55 5.58
CA PRO A 156 0.30 24.50 4.59
C PRO A 156 0.18 23.13 5.25
N ALA A 157 -0.82 22.40 4.82
CA ALA A 157 -0.99 21.01 5.25
C ALA A 157 0.21 20.16 4.81
N PRO A 158 0.68 19.22 5.64
CA PRO A 158 1.63 18.19 5.21
C PRO A 158 0.99 17.35 4.11
N CYS A 159 1.54 17.44 2.89
CA CYS A 159 1.10 16.69 1.72
C CYS A 159 2.26 15.92 1.12
N PHE A 160 1.96 14.80 0.52
CA PHE A 160 2.91 13.88 -0.11
C PHE A 160 2.47 13.60 -1.54
N ASP A 161 3.39 13.72 -2.48
CA ASP A 161 3.17 13.47 -3.89
C ASP A 161 3.01 11.97 -4.21
N ARG A 162 2.62 11.68 -5.44
CA ARG A 162 2.71 10.34 -5.99
C ARG A 162 4.18 9.95 -6.19
N VAL A 163 4.50 8.70 -5.89
CA VAL A 163 5.83 8.10 -6.16
C VAL A 163 5.91 7.55 -7.57
#